data_62c7fbc0cbf5283a7a68ae7b37b983fc
#
_entry.id   62c7fbc0cbf5283a7a68ae7b37b983fc
#
_cell.length_a   1.000
_cell.length_b   1.000
_cell.length_c   1.000
_cell.angle_alpha   90.00
_cell.angle_beta   90.00
_cell.angle_gamma   90.00
#
_symmetry.space_group_name_H-M   'P 1'
#
loop_
_entity.id
_entity.type
_entity.pdbx_description
1 polymer ?
#
loop_
_entity_poly.entity_id
_entity_poly.type
_entity_poly.pdbx_seq_one_letter_code
_entity_poly.pdbx_strand_id
1 'polypeptide(L)'
;MSLEKLIKDLCLLPGLSGHEQAVASYMKTHFEKLGLEAHEDVLGNVYTIVGDKESEFTVLLTAHMDQLGFMVKTITEDGFIKIERVGGIPEKTLPSLRVSILNERRELIPGVIGVKSHHVTPAEEKYIVDRYQSLYIDIGCDSREEVHVLGIEIGNPIVYRPYFEKLQGNRISGTSFDNRVPCAIILELANRLAKKALKVKVVLAGTVQEELTIRGATTVAAAVKPDAIFCLDVTM
;
A
#
# COMPACT_ATOMS: atom_id res chain seq x y z
N MET A 1 -0.58 -17.20 14.02
CA MET A 1 -1.37 -16.87 12.81
C MET A 1 -0.64 -17.46 11.61
N SER A 2 -1.33 -17.96 10.56
CA SER A 2 -0.61 -18.49 9.38
C SER A 2 -0.11 -17.35 8.50
N LEU A 3 0.98 -17.57 7.74
CA LEU A 3 1.52 -16.59 6.79
C LEU A 3 0.47 -16.18 5.74
N GLU A 4 -0.31 -17.13 5.22
CA GLU A 4 -1.41 -16.84 4.28
C GLU A 4 -2.43 -15.85 4.88
N LYS A 5 -2.77 -16.01 6.16
CA LYS A 5 -3.68 -15.07 6.83
C LYS A 5 -3.07 -13.68 6.96
N LEU A 6 -1.78 -13.57 7.29
CA LEU A 6 -1.08 -12.28 7.35
C LEU A 6 -1.08 -11.59 5.98
N ILE A 7 -0.77 -12.34 4.91
CA ILE A 7 -0.81 -11.82 3.53
C ILE A 7 -2.22 -11.33 3.20
N LYS A 8 -3.24 -12.15 3.44
CA LYS A 8 -4.64 -11.80 3.17
C LYS A 8 -5.04 -10.52 3.90
N ASP A 9 -4.79 -10.46 5.21
CA ASP A 9 -5.18 -9.31 6.03
C ASP A 9 -4.51 -8.02 5.51
N LEU A 10 -3.21 -8.08 5.19
CA LEU A 10 -2.46 -6.94 4.66
C LEU A 10 -2.91 -6.51 3.24
N CYS A 11 -3.21 -7.45 2.35
CA CYS A 11 -3.70 -7.15 0.99
C CYS A 11 -5.07 -6.46 0.99
N LEU A 12 -5.86 -6.65 2.04
CA LEU A 12 -7.19 -6.03 2.16
C LEU A 12 -7.15 -4.63 2.76
N LEU A 13 -5.99 -4.15 3.24
CA LEU A 13 -5.83 -2.81 3.79
C LEU A 13 -5.45 -1.81 2.70
N PRO A 14 -6.11 -0.63 2.64
CA PRO A 14 -5.63 0.47 1.82
C PRO A 14 -4.33 1.03 2.37
N GLY A 15 -3.48 1.56 1.51
CA GLY A 15 -2.21 2.14 1.93
C GLY A 15 -1.47 2.72 0.74
N LEU A 16 -2.04 3.76 0.09
CA LEU A 16 -1.35 4.54 -0.92
C LEU A 16 -0.08 5.16 -0.31
N SER A 17 0.98 5.31 -1.10
CA SER A 17 2.20 6.00 -0.67
C SER A 17 1.87 7.35 -0.03
N GLY A 18 2.29 7.57 1.22
CA GLY A 18 1.91 8.72 2.06
C GLY A 18 0.61 8.55 2.87
N HIS A 19 -0.12 7.44 2.70
CA HIS A 19 -1.37 7.12 3.39
C HIS A 19 -1.37 5.68 3.93
N GLU A 20 -0.26 5.25 4.54
CA GLU A 20 -0.01 3.86 4.98
C GLU A 20 -0.60 3.53 6.36
N GLN A 21 -1.32 4.45 7.02
CA GLN A 21 -1.73 4.36 8.43
C GLN A 21 -2.46 3.06 8.78
N ALA A 22 -3.27 2.51 7.86
CA ALA A 22 -3.99 1.27 8.11
C ALA A 22 -3.03 0.07 8.23
N VAL A 23 -2.01 0.02 7.38
CA VAL A 23 -0.98 -1.03 7.38
C VAL A 23 -0.05 -0.86 8.57
N ALA A 24 0.41 0.36 8.83
CA ALA A 24 1.24 0.69 9.98
C ALA A 24 0.58 0.27 11.28
N SER A 25 -0.70 0.62 11.47
CA SER A 25 -1.48 0.23 12.65
C SER A 25 -1.63 -1.29 12.78
N TYR A 26 -1.83 -2.00 11.67
CA TYR A 26 -1.90 -3.46 11.67
C TYR A 26 -0.58 -4.08 12.13
N MET A 27 0.54 -3.64 11.55
CA MET A 27 1.88 -4.14 11.90
C MET A 27 2.22 -3.82 13.36
N LYS A 28 1.99 -2.59 13.81
CA LYS A 28 2.20 -2.15 15.20
C LYS A 28 1.42 -3.03 16.18
N THR A 29 0.11 -3.17 15.95
CA THR A 29 -0.75 -4.03 16.78
C THR A 29 -0.26 -5.49 16.80
N HIS A 30 0.29 -5.99 15.70
CA HIS A 30 0.82 -7.34 15.65
C HIS A 30 2.09 -7.50 16.52
N PHE A 31 3.02 -6.54 16.46
CA PHE A 31 4.20 -6.52 17.32
C PHE A 31 3.81 -6.46 18.81
N GLU A 32 2.88 -5.58 19.16
CA GLU A 32 2.39 -5.42 20.54
C GLU A 32 1.73 -6.71 21.08
N LYS A 33 0.96 -7.43 20.25
CA LYS A 33 0.37 -8.74 20.62
C LYS A 33 1.41 -9.82 20.91
N LEU A 34 2.61 -9.67 20.40
CA LEU A 34 3.75 -10.56 20.70
C LEU A 34 4.49 -10.16 21.97
N GLY A 35 4.09 -9.08 22.64
CA GLY A 35 4.79 -8.51 23.77
C GLY A 35 6.05 -7.72 23.37
N LEU A 36 6.15 -7.34 22.10
CA LEU A 36 7.24 -6.54 21.58
C LEU A 36 6.89 -5.06 21.69
N GLU A 37 7.86 -4.23 22.02
CA GLU A 37 7.72 -2.78 21.94
C GLU A 37 7.71 -2.36 20.48
N ALA A 38 6.64 -1.67 20.05
CA ALA A 38 6.51 -1.16 18.71
C ALA A 38 6.77 0.35 18.68
N HIS A 39 7.70 0.76 17.80
CA HIS A 39 8.07 2.16 17.59
C HIS A 39 7.44 2.65 16.29
N GLU A 40 7.08 3.92 16.28
CA GLU A 40 6.58 4.62 15.09
C GLU A 40 7.32 5.96 14.97
N ASP A 41 7.92 6.24 13.84
CA ASP A 41 8.60 7.50 13.62
C ASP A 41 7.67 8.58 13.03
N VAL A 42 8.18 9.79 12.87
CA VAL A 42 7.41 10.95 12.39
C VAL A 42 6.92 10.82 10.95
N LEU A 43 7.51 9.93 10.15
CA LEU A 43 7.03 9.63 8.79
C LEU A 43 5.96 8.54 8.76
N GLY A 44 5.81 7.78 9.86
CA GLY A 44 4.89 6.65 9.95
C GLY A 44 5.54 5.28 9.70
N ASN A 45 6.88 5.19 9.67
CA ASN A 45 7.56 3.89 9.69
C ASN A 45 7.29 3.20 11.03
N VAL A 46 7.01 1.90 10.98
CA VAL A 46 6.77 1.10 12.19
C VAL A 46 7.83 0.03 12.31
N TYR A 47 8.48 -0.08 13.47
CA TYR A 47 9.50 -1.09 13.69
C TYR A 47 9.48 -1.63 15.13
N THR A 48 10.08 -2.78 15.29
CA THR A 48 10.35 -3.39 16.61
C THR A 48 11.74 -3.98 16.65
N ILE A 49 12.25 -4.17 17.88
CA ILE A 49 13.59 -4.74 18.14
C ILE A 49 13.42 -6.09 18.81
N VAL A 50 14.06 -7.11 18.28
CA VAL A 50 14.16 -8.45 18.87
C VAL A 50 15.63 -8.86 19.05
N GLY A 51 15.87 -9.80 19.96
CA GLY A 51 17.21 -10.26 20.30
C GLY A 51 17.89 -9.40 21.37
N ASP A 52 19.23 -9.35 21.33
CA ASP A 52 20.04 -8.62 22.30
C ASP A 52 20.03 -7.12 21.98
N LYS A 53 19.29 -6.33 22.75
CA LYS A 53 19.18 -4.88 22.56
C LYS A 53 20.50 -4.14 22.84
N GLU A 54 21.40 -4.74 23.60
CA GLU A 54 22.69 -4.16 23.94
C GLU A 54 23.84 -4.60 22.99
N SER A 55 23.52 -5.47 22.02
CA SER A 55 24.47 -5.90 21.01
C SER A 55 25.01 -4.72 20.20
N GLU A 56 26.31 -4.68 20.01
CA GLU A 56 26.98 -3.71 19.13
C GLU A 56 26.67 -3.97 17.65
N PHE A 57 26.30 -5.22 17.28
CA PHE A 57 25.95 -5.58 15.91
C PHE A 57 24.44 -5.55 15.69
N THR A 58 24.01 -4.67 14.78
CA THR A 58 22.60 -4.44 14.47
C THR A 58 22.28 -4.86 13.03
N VAL A 59 21.25 -5.70 12.89
CA VAL A 59 20.70 -6.12 11.60
C VAL A 59 19.33 -5.45 11.42
N LEU A 60 19.12 -4.80 10.28
CA LEU A 60 17.84 -4.21 9.90
C LEU A 60 17.22 -5.01 8.76
N LEU A 61 15.98 -5.48 8.96
CA LEU A 61 15.16 -6.05 7.89
C LEU A 61 13.98 -5.11 7.62
N THR A 62 13.80 -4.73 6.36
CA THR A 62 12.73 -3.80 5.94
C THR A 62 11.84 -4.39 4.86
N ALA A 63 10.57 -4.00 4.88
CA ALA A 63 9.63 -4.15 3.78
C ALA A 63 8.79 -2.88 3.71
N HIS A 64 8.49 -2.36 2.51
CA HIS A 64 7.65 -1.18 2.42
C HIS A 64 6.17 -1.51 2.56
N MET A 65 5.43 -0.60 3.20
CA MET A 65 4.01 -0.73 3.50
C MET A 65 3.11 -0.11 2.44
N ASP A 66 3.64 0.82 1.67
CA ASP A 66 2.88 1.54 0.67
C ASP A 66 2.60 0.72 -0.59
N GLN A 67 1.68 1.22 -1.38
CA GLN A 67 1.27 0.67 -2.66
C GLN A 67 1.08 1.78 -3.67
N LEU A 68 1.13 1.43 -4.94
CA LEU A 68 0.75 2.26 -6.07
C LEU A 68 -0.72 2.64 -6.02
N GLY A 69 -1.07 3.76 -6.64
CA GLY A 69 -2.45 4.20 -6.81
C GLY A 69 -2.55 5.61 -7.36
N PHE A 70 -3.57 6.33 -6.92
CA PHE A 70 -3.85 7.67 -7.40
C PHE A 70 -4.31 8.57 -6.24
N MET A 71 -4.38 9.87 -6.53
CA MET A 71 -5.06 10.85 -5.69
C MET A 71 -6.15 11.54 -6.49
N VAL A 72 -7.22 11.95 -5.81
CA VAL A 72 -8.24 12.82 -6.39
C VAL A 72 -7.60 14.15 -6.78
N LYS A 73 -7.57 14.46 -8.08
CA LYS A 73 -7.00 15.70 -8.62
C LYS A 73 -8.04 16.79 -8.78
N THR A 74 -9.20 16.42 -9.32
CA THR A 74 -10.31 17.34 -9.58
C THR A 74 -11.61 16.52 -9.64
N ILE A 75 -12.70 17.12 -9.20
CA ILE A 75 -14.07 16.60 -9.33
C ILE A 75 -14.77 17.46 -10.37
N THR A 76 -15.32 16.83 -11.42
CA THR A 76 -16.03 17.53 -12.50
C THR A 76 -17.45 17.89 -12.08
N GLU A 77 -18.11 18.83 -12.80
CA GLU A 77 -19.48 19.25 -12.48
C GLU A 77 -20.49 18.09 -12.58
N ASP A 78 -20.23 17.13 -13.49
CA ASP A 78 -21.02 15.93 -13.74
C ASP A 78 -20.59 14.71 -12.90
N GLY A 79 -19.86 14.93 -11.78
CA GLY A 79 -19.58 13.92 -10.77
C GLY A 79 -18.41 12.98 -11.07
N PHE A 80 -17.70 13.13 -12.20
CA PHE A 80 -16.51 12.31 -12.46
C PHE A 80 -15.27 12.80 -11.71
N ILE A 81 -14.39 11.89 -11.37
CA ILE A 81 -13.17 12.19 -10.63
C ILE A 81 -11.97 12.05 -11.56
N LYS A 82 -11.22 13.14 -11.71
CA LYS A 82 -9.92 13.14 -12.38
C LYS A 82 -8.83 12.79 -11.38
N ILE A 83 -7.81 12.10 -11.85
CA ILE A 83 -6.81 11.46 -11.00
C ILE A 83 -5.40 12.03 -11.25
N GLU A 84 -4.59 11.99 -10.21
CA GLU A 84 -3.13 12.15 -10.29
C GLU A 84 -2.48 10.82 -9.86
N ARG A 85 -1.47 10.38 -10.62
CA ARG A 85 -0.80 9.11 -10.40
C ARG A 85 0.20 9.20 -9.25
N VAL A 86 0.21 8.17 -8.41
CA VAL A 86 1.19 7.97 -7.33
C VAL A 86 1.92 6.66 -7.58
N GLY A 87 3.21 6.75 -7.91
CA GLY A 87 4.07 5.62 -8.26
C GLY A 87 4.04 5.21 -9.74
N GLY A 88 4.71 4.12 -10.08
CA GLY A 88 4.93 3.63 -11.43
C GLY A 88 3.82 2.71 -11.94
N ILE A 89 2.71 3.24 -12.48
CA ILE A 89 1.56 2.45 -12.91
C ILE A 89 1.56 2.28 -14.44
N PRO A 90 1.43 1.04 -14.98
CA PRO A 90 1.29 0.82 -16.41
C PRO A 90 -0.11 1.26 -16.90
N GLU A 91 -0.17 2.31 -17.71
CA GLU A 91 -1.43 2.92 -18.15
C GLU A 91 -2.35 1.96 -18.94
N LYS A 92 -1.76 1.02 -19.68
CA LYS A 92 -2.51 0.02 -20.45
C LYS A 92 -3.39 -0.92 -19.61
N THR A 93 -3.17 -0.99 -18.30
CA THR A 93 -3.94 -1.84 -17.39
C THR A 93 -5.09 -1.10 -16.71
N LEU A 94 -5.19 0.22 -16.89
CA LEU A 94 -6.13 1.08 -16.14
C LEU A 94 -7.58 1.00 -16.62
N PRO A 95 -7.89 0.93 -17.92
CA PRO A 95 -9.27 0.90 -18.39
C PRO A 95 -10.10 -0.20 -17.74
N SER A 96 -11.27 0.16 -17.20
CA SER A 96 -12.21 -0.73 -16.48
C SER A 96 -11.72 -1.29 -15.16
N LEU A 97 -10.57 -0.82 -14.65
CA LEU A 97 -10.05 -1.24 -13.36
C LEU A 97 -10.97 -0.75 -12.23
N ARG A 98 -11.24 -1.64 -11.28
CA ARG A 98 -11.96 -1.28 -10.06
C ARG A 98 -11.02 -0.65 -9.05
N VAL A 99 -11.46 0.46 -8.49
CA VAL A 99 -10.71 1.22 -7.47
C VAL A 99 -11.58 1.47 -6.24
N SER A 100 -10.95 1.93 -5.18
CA SER A 100 -11.63 2.42 -3.99
C SER A 100 -11.00 3.75 -3.57
N ILE A 101 -11.83 4.75 -3.30
CA ILE A 101 -11.42 6.06 -2.83
C ILE A 101 -11.57 6.06 -1.31
N LEU A 102 -10.54 6.39 -0.58
CA LEU A 102 -10.60 6.56 0.86
C LEU A 102 -11.05 8.01 1.15
N ASN A 103 -12.28 8.18 1.60
CA ASN A 103 -12.85 9.49 1.89
C ASN A 103 -12.38 10.05 3.25
N GLU A 104 -12.78 11.28 3.58
CA GLU A 104 -12.46 11.95 4.86
C GLU A 104 -13.00 11.19 6.09
N ARG A 105 -14.02 10.36 5.93
CA ARG A 105 -14.58 9.51 6.99
C ARG A 105 -13.87 8.16 7.11
N ARG A 106 -12.78 7.95 6.36
CA ARG A 106 -12.03 6.69 6.27
C ARG A 106 -12.85 5.50 5.73
N GLU A 107 -13.85 5.78 4.90
CA GLU A 107 -14.64 4.78 4.20
C GLU A 107 -14.05 4.56 2.79
N LEU A 108 -14.11 3.32 2.31
CA LEU A 108 -13.69 2.97 0.96
C LEU A 108 -14.90 3.05 0.01
N ILE A 109 -14.96 4.12 -0.77
CA ILE A 109 -16.01 4.33 -1.76
C ILE A 109 -15.59 3.64 -3.07
N PRO A 110 -16.38 2.69 -3.58
CA PRO A 110 -16.05 1.98 -4.81
C PRO A 110 -16.20 2.87 -6.04
N GLY A 111 -15.32 2.66 -7.02
CA GLY A 111 -15.37 3.31 -8.31
C GLY A 111 -14.77 2.45 -9.41
N VAL A 112 -14.95 2.86 -10.64
CA VAL A 112 -14.40 2.22 -11.82
C VAL A 112 -13.68 3.25 -12.69
N ILE A 113 -12.51 2.90 -13.23
CA ILE A 113 -11.82 3.78 -14.17
C ILE A 113 -12.51 3.67 -15.52
N GLY A 114 -13.13 4.79 -15.93
CA GLY A 114 -13.80 4.95 -17.21
C GLY A 114 -12.81 5.32 -18.31
N VAL A 115 -13.15 4.94 -19.52
CA VAL A 115 -12.43 5.22 -20.75
C VAL A 115 -13.42 5.56 -21.87
N LYS A 116 -12.95 6.26 -22.90
CA LYS A 116 -13.75 6.54 -24.09
C LYS A 116 -14.31 5.25 -24.69
N SER A 117 -15.61 5.24 -24.99
CA SER A 117 -16.28 4.06 -25.56
C SER A 117 -15.66 3.68 -26.91
N HIS A 118 -15.47 2.39 -27.16
CA HIS A 118 -14.96 1.86 -28.41
C HIS A 118 -15.71 2.33 -29.65
N HIS A 119 -17.05 2.51 -29.55
CA HIS A 119 -17.90 2.94 -30.67
C HIS A 119 -17.70 4.40 -31.08
N VAL A 120 -17.30 5.27 -30.15
CA VAL A 120 -17.06 6.69 -30.42
C VAL A 120 -15.56 7.01 -30.55
N THR A 121 -14.70 6.02 -30.36
CA THR A 121 -13.25 6.15 -30.54
C THR A 121 -12.90 6.06 -32.03
N PRO A 122 -12.19 7.05 -32.61
CA PRO A 122 -11.69 6.99 -33.98
C PRO A 122 -10.87 5.73 -34.25
N ALA A 123 -10.89 5.24 -35.46
CA ALA A 123 -10.22 3.97 -35.81
C ALA A 123 -8.72 4.01 -35.51
N GLU A 124 -8.07 5.13 -35.73
CA GLU A 124 -6.65 5.39 -35.47
C GLU A 124 -6.29 5.41 -33.99
N GLU A 125 -7.24 5.71 -33.10
CA GLU A 125 -7.02 5.78 -31.66
C GLU A 125 -7.32 4.44 -30.95
N LYS A 126 -8.05 3.51 -31.58
CA LYS A 126 -8.57 2.28 -30.92
C LYS A 126 -7.53 1.38 -30.29
N TYR A 127 -6.29 1.45 -30.75
CA TYR A 127 -5.17 0.60 -30.30
C TYR A 127 -4.08 1.41 -29.61
N ILE A 128 -4.34 2.71 -29.35
CA ILE A 128 -3.44 3.58 -28.61
C ILE A 128 -3.78 3.47 -27.11
N VAL A 129 -2.75 3.41 -26.28
CA VAL A 129 -2.94 3.43 -24.82
C VAL A 129 -3.28 4.84 -24.38
N ASP A 130 -4.44 4.99 -23.74
CA ASP A 130 -4.84 6.26 -23.15
C ASP A 130 -3.91 6.67 -22.01
N ARG A 131 -3.52 7.94 -21.99
CA ARG A 131 -2.80 8.49 -20.85
C ARG A 131 -3.72 8.61 -19.65
N TYR A 132 -3.22 8.38 -18.44
CA TYR A 132 -4.02 8.43 -17.21
C TYR A 132 -4.75 9.77 -17.02
N GLN A 133 -4.20 10.89 -17.55
CA GLN A 133 -4.84 12.21 -17.48
C GLN A 133 -6.15 12.29 -18.28
N SER A 134 -6.33 11.46 -19.31
CA SER A 134 -7.56 11.38 -20.10
C SER A 134 -8.63 10.51 -19.44
N LEU A 135 -8.22 9.64 -18.51
CA LEU A 135 -9.12 8.76 -17.78
C LEU A 135 -9.87 9.51 -16.67
N TYR A 136 -10.89 8.88 -16.15
CA TYR A 136 -11.67 9.38 -15.02
C TYR A 136 -12.14 8.20 -14.17
N ILE A 137 -12.56 8.47 -12.94
CA ILE A 137 -13.24 7.47 -12.11
C ILE A 137 -14.72 7.85 -12.03
N ASP A 138 -15.55 6.87 -12.31
CA ASP A 138 -16.99 6.91 -12.13
C ASP A 138 -17.34 6.19 -10.82
N ILE A 139 -18.06 6.88 -9.95
CA ILE A 139 -18.56 6.36 -8.65
C ILE A 139 -20.09 6.35 -8.61
N GLY A 140 -20.77 6.68 -9.72
CA GLY A 140 -22.22 6.70 -9.83
C GLY A 140 -22.88 7.97 -9.31
N CYS A 141 -22.13 9.10 -9.23
CA CYS A 141 -22.68 10.42 -8.91
C CYS A 141 -22.96 11.21 -10.19
N ASP A 142 -24.02 12.00 -10.17
CA ASP A 142 -24.46 12.84 -11.30
C ASP A 142 -24.00 14.31 -11.13
N SER A 143 -23.41 14.65 -10.00
CA SER A 143 -22.91 16.01 -9.72
C SER A 143 -21.72 16.03 -8.76
N ARG A 144 -20.97 17.14 -8.77
CA ARG A 144 -19.89 17.41 -7.82
C ARG A 144 -20.39 17.41 -6.38
N GLU A 145 -21.56 17.98 -6.14
CA GLU A 145 -22.19 18.05 -4.82
C GLU A 145 -22.44 16.66 -4.24
N GLU A 146 -22.89 15.73 -5.04
CA GLU A 146 -23.10 14.34 -4.61
C GLU A 146 -21.77 13.67 -4.23
N VAL A 147 -20.69 13.94 -4.96
CA VAL A 147 -19.36 13.45 -4.61
C VAL A 147 -18.90 13.99 -3.26
N HIS A 148 -19.08 15.29 -3.01
CA HIS A 148 -18.75 15.91 -1.71
C HIS A 148 -19.62 15.36 -0.57
N VAL A 149 -20.90 15.06 -0.81
CA VAL A 149 -21.77 14.42 0.20
C VAL A 149 -21.23 13.05 0.63
N LEU A 150 -20.54 12.33 -0.26
CA LEU A 150 -19.81 11.09 0.07
C LEU A 150 -18.51 11.34 0.86
N GLY A 151 -18.16 12.59 1.13
CA GLY A 151 -16.93 12.97 1.84
C GLY A 151 -15.67 12.79 1.01
N ILE A 152 -15.79 12.84 -0.31
CA ILE A 152 -14.64 12.78 -1.22
C ILE A 152 -14.20 14.21 -1.55
N GLU A 153 -12.90 14.46 -1.34
CA GLU A 153 -12.26 15.75 -1.54
C GLU A 153 -11.00 15.60 -2.40
N ILE A 154 -10.53 16.73 -2.96
CA ILE A 154 -9.24 16.79 -3.66
C ILE A 154 -8.13 16.36 -2.69
N GLY A 155 -7.25 15.47 -3.15
CA GLY A 155 -6.18 14.92 -2.33
C GLY A 155 -6.53 13.60 -1.64
N ASN A 156 -7.78 13.14 -1.69
CA ASN A 156 -8.11 11.84 -1.13
C ASN A 156 -7.40 10.71 -1.89
N PRO A 157 -6.84 9.72 -1.18
CA PRO A 157 -6.13 8.61 -1.79
C PRO A 157 -7.08 7.62 -2.46
N ILE A 158 -6.62 7.07 -3.58
CA ILE A 158 -7.33 6.10 -4.39
C ILE A 158 -6.43 4.88 -4.57
N VAL A 159 -6.92 3.72 -4.18
CA VAL A 159 -6.21 2.45 -4.28
C VAL A 159 -6.93 1.50 -5.23
N TYR A 160 -6.23 0.53 -5.77
CA TYR A 160 -6.89 -0.61 -6.42
C TYR A 160 -7.86 -1.26 -5.42
N ARG A 161 -9.03 -1.67 -5.90
CA ARG A 161 -10.02 -2.29 -5.01
C ARG A 161 -9.39 -3.50 -4.32
N PRO A 162 -9.28 -3.50 -2.99
CA PRO A 162 -8.62 -4.57 -2.27
C PRO A 162 -9.32 -5.93 -2.51
N TYR A 163 -8.54 -6.95 -2.83
CA TYR A 163 -9.03 -8.33 -2.92
C TYR A 163 -7.93 -9.33 -2.58
N PHE A 164 -8.34 -10.55 -2.25
CA PHE A 164 -7.47 -11.70 -2.03
C PHE A 164 -8.24 -12.97 -2.39
N GLU A 165 -7.71 -13.79 -3.28
CA GLU A 165 -8.35 -14.98 -3.79
C GLU A 165 -7.36 -16.16 -3.90
N LYS A 166 -7.87 -17.38 -3.67
CA LYS A 166 -7.12 -18.61 -3.95
C LYS A 166 -7.32 -19.00 -5.40
N LEU A 167 -6.22 -19.29 -6.07
CA LEU A 167 -6.21 -19.85 -7.40
C LEU A 167 -5.97 -21.37 -7.33
N GLN A 168 -5.82 -22.01 -8.49
CA GLN A 168 -5.57 -23.43 -8.56
C GLN A 168 -4.21 -23.81 -7.93
N GLY A 169 -4.19 -24.99 -7.29
CA GLY A 169 -3.02 -25.46 -6.57
C GLY A 169 -2.70 -24.61 -5.34
N ASN A 170 -1.43 -24.27 -5.16
CA ASN A 170 -0.94 -23.47 -4.01
C ASN A 170 -0.68 -22.01 -4.38
N ARG A 171 -1.47 -21.46 -5.32
CA ARG A 171 -1.32 -20.06 -5.75
C ARG A 171 -2.41 -19.18 -5.17
N ILE A 172 -2.06 -17.91 -5.01
CA ILE A 172 -2.96 -16.86 -4.53
C ILE A 172 -2.89 -15.68 -5.50
N SER A 173 -3.96 -14.91 -5.56
CA SER A 173 -4.04 -13.63 -6.24
C SER A 173 -4.55 -12.58 -5.26
N GLY A 174 -4.02 -11.38 -5.33
CA GLY A 174 -4.43 -10.29 -4.44
C GLY A 174 -3.88 -8.95 -4.89
N THR A 175 -4.40 -7.88 -4.32
CA THR A 175 -3.87 -6.54 -4.51
C THR A 175 -2.60 -6.35 -3.68
N SER A 176 -1.68 -5.56 -4.22
CA SER A 176 -0.54 -5.03 -3.48
C SER A 176 0.37 -6.10 -2.87
N PHE A 177 0.59 -7.22 -3.58
CA PHE A 177 1.62 -8.18 -3.17
C PHE A 177 2.97 -7.52 -3.06
N ASP A 178 3.21 -6.55 -3.91
CA ASP A 178 4.19 -5.50 -3.80
C ASP A 178 3.63 -4.42 -2.86
N ASN A 179 4.06 -4.31 -1.59
CA ASN A 179 5.08 -5.17 -0.95
C ASN A 179 4.47 -5.83 0.32
N ARG A 180 3.14 -6.19 0.28
CA ARG A 180 2.42 -6.76 1.44
C ARG A 180 2.87 -8.18 1.78
N VAL A 181 3.39 -8.93 0.80
CA VAL A 181 3.97 -10.26 1.05
C VAL A 181 5.24 -10.14 1.89
N PRO A 182 6.22 -9.31 1.55
CA PRO A 182 7.35 -9.00 2.43
C PRO A 182 6.95 -8.44 3.80
N CYS A 183 5.95 -7.55 3.89
CA CYS A 183 5.41 -7.11 5.19
C CYS A 183 4.92 -8.30 6.03
N ALA A 184 4.21 -9.25 5.43
CA ALA A 184 3.78 -10.46 6.13
C ALA A 184 4.96 -11.33 6.58
N ILE A 185 6.04 -11.36 5.80
CA ILE A 185 7.30 -12.05 6.17
C ILE A 185 7.95 -11.36 7.39
N ILE A 186 7.98 -10.03 7.44
CA ILE A 186 8.46 -9.26 8.62
C ILE A 186 7.66 -9.66 9.86
N LEU A 187 6.33 -9.72 9.77
CA LEU A 187 5.48 -10.13 10.89
C LEU A 187 5.68 -11.59 11.29
N GLU A 188 5.86 -12.49 10.33
CA GLU A 188 6.16 -13.89 10.61
C GLU A 188 7.56 -14.07 11.25
N LEU A 189 8.54 -13.27 10.84
CA LEU A 189 9.84 -13.23 11.51
C LEU A 189 9.70 -12.75 12.95
N ALA A 190 8.90 -11.72 13.21
CA ALA A 190 8.60 -11.29 14.57
C ALA A 190 7.99 -12.42 15.41
N ASN A 191 7.01 -13.18 14.88
CA ASN A 191 6.43 -14.35 15.54
C ASN A 191 7.51 -15.38 15.94
N ARG A 192 8.44 -15.65 15.04
CA ARG A 192 9.48 -16.68 15.25
C ARG A 192 10.60 -16.23 16.18
N LEU A 193 10.90 -14.93 16.17
CA LEU A 193 12.07 -14.39 16.85
C LEU A 193 11.75 -13.81 18.24
N ALA A 194 10.50 -13.40 18.51
CA ALA A 194 10.10 -12.73 19.75
C ALA A 194 10.54 -13.43 21.05
N LYS A 195 10.65 -14.77 21.02
CA LYS A 195 11.02 -15.59 22.20
C LYS A 195 12.39 -16.26 22.07
N LYS A 196 13.17 -15.89 21.05
CA LYS A 196 14.49 -16.49 20.84
C LYS A 196 15.59 -15.64 21.48
N ALA A 197 16.52 -16.28 22.15
CA ALA A 197 17.74 -15.64 22.60
C ALA A 197 18.69 -15.49 21.40
N LEU A 198 18.70 -14.31 20.78
CA LEU A 198 19.62 -13.95 19.72
C LEU A 198 20.79 -13.17 20.34
N LYS A 199 21.99 -13.34 19.77
CA LYS A 199 23.21 -12.63 20.20
C LYS A 199 23.41 -11.29 19.47
N VAL A 200 22.49 -10.92 18.61
CA VAL A 200 22.52 -9.71 17.80
C VAL A 200 21.23 -8.93 17.98
N LYS A 201 21.30 -7.63 17.79
CA LYS A 201 20.13 -6.75 17.71
C LYS A 201 19.50 -6.88 16.33
N VAL A 202 18.22 -7.26 16.25
CA VAL A 202 17.49 -7.35 14.99
C VAL A 202 16.33 -6.38 15.02
N VAL A 203 16.31 -5.47 14.05
CA VAL A 203 15.24 -4.50 13.84
C VAL A 203 14.37 -5.00 12.68
N LEU A 204 13.08 -5.15 12.92
CA LEU A 204 12.06 -5.56 11.94
C LEU A 204 11.18 -4.36 11.64
N ALA A 205 11.19 -3.85 10.40
CA ALA A 205 10.56 -2.60 10.05
C ALA A 205 9.61 -2.70 8.85
N GLY A 206 8.43 -2.08 8.98
CA GLY A 206 7.58 -1.66 7.87
C GLY A 206 7.88 -0.20 7.54
N THR A 207 8.26 0.09 6.30
CA THR A 207 8.66 1.42 5.86
C THR A 207 7.60 2.07 4.96
N VAL A 208 7.58 3.41 4.92
CA VAL A 208 6.63 4.19 4.14
C VAL A 208 7.28 4.78 2.88
N GLN A 209 6.45 5.17 1.89
CA GLN A 209 6.82 6.00 0.73
C GLN A 209 7.99 5.44 -0.09
N GLU A 210 8.04 4.12 -0.28
CA GLU A 210 9.03 3.50 -1.18
C GLU A 210 8.73 3.85 -2.63
N GLU A 211 7.47 3.68 -3.06
CA GLU A 211 6.97 3.85 -4.42
C GLU A 211 7.16 5.27 -5.01
N LEU A 212 7.46 6.23 -4.16
CA LEU A 212 7.76 7.61 -4.56
C LEU A 212 9.25 7.93 -4.47
N THR A 213 9.92 7.55 -3.37
CA THR A 213 11.24 8.17 -3.05
C THR A 213 12.14 7.35 -2.13
N ILE A 214 11.76 6.16 -1.71
CA ILE A 214 12.52 5.30 -0.75
C ILE A 214 12.78 6.01 0.62
N ARG A 215 11.97 7.01 0.98
CA ARG A 215 12.21 7.85 2.17
C ARG A 215 12.18 7.07 3.48
N GLY A 216 11.19 6.21 3.65
CA GLY A 216 10.99 5.48 4.90
C GLY A 216 12.19 4.63 5.27
N ALA A 217 12.72 3.85 4.34
CA ALA A 217 13.91 3.01 4.59
C ALA A 217 15.12 3.85 4.96
N THR A 218 15.33 5.01 4.33
CA THR A 218 16.43 5.93 4.62
C THR A 218 16.34 6.48 6.05
N THR A 219 15.14 6.89 6.51
CA THR A 219 14.98 7.45 7.86
C THR A 219 15.15 6.39 8.94
N VAL A 220 14.62 5.18 8.74
CA VAL A 220 14.83 4.08 9.69
C VAL A 220 16.30 3.70 9.75
N ALA A 221 16.98 3.57 8.61
CA ALA A 221 18.42 3.25 8.60
C ALA A 221 19.26 4.32 9.30
N ALA A 222 18.95 5.61 9.11
CA ALA A 222 19.64 6.71 9.78
C ALA A 222 19.44 6.70 11.30
N ALA A 223 18.23 6.34 11.77
CA ALA A 223 17.91 6.27 13.19
C ALA A 223 18.54 5.04 13.87
N VAL A 224 18.49 3.89 13.21
CA VAL A 224 18.92 2.59 13.75
C VAL A 224 20.44 2.38 13.60
N LYS A 225 21.06 2.95 12.53
CA LYS A 225 22.49 2.80 12.17
C LYS A 225 22.93 1.33 12.14
N PRO A 226 22.29 0.50 11.27
CA PRO A 226 22.58 -0.93 11.23
C PRO A 226 23.93 -1.23 10.59
N ASP A 227 24.54 -2.36 11.00
CA ASP A 227 25.75 -2.92 10.39
C ASP A 227 25.43 -3.74 9.13
N ALA A 228 24.21 -4.29 9.07
CA ALA A 228 23.71 -5.02 7.90
C ALA A 228 22.24 -4.70 7.64
N ILE A 229 21.86 -4.56 6.36
CA ILE A 229 20.48 -4.27 5.93
C ILE A 229 20.04 -5.34 4.94
N PHE A 230 18.81 -5.83 5.14
CA PHE A 230 18.09 -6.70 4.20
C PHE A 230 16.78 -6.03 3.83
N CYS A 231 16.68 -5.56 2.59
CA CYS A 231 15.42 -5.08 2.02
C CYS A 231 14.70 -6.29 1.39
N LEU A 232 13.51 -6.58 1.91
CA LEU A 232 12.65 -7.63 1.38
C LEU A 232 11.71 -7.02 0.36
N ASP A 233 11.73 -7.58 -0.84
CA ASP A 233 10.88 -7.12 -1.93
C ASP A 233 10.42 -8.28 -2.80
N VAL A 234 9.39 -8.03 -3.65
CA VAL A 234 8.93 -9.00 -4.63
C VAL A 234 9.79 -8.95 -5.90
N THR A 235 9.77 -10.01 -6.67
CA THR A 235 10.44 -10.09 -7.97
C THR A 235 9.55 -10.80 -8.98
N MET A 236 9.83 -10.57 -10.26
CA MET A 236 9.19 -11.27 -11.39
C MET A 236 9.77 -12.66 -11.60
#